data_b24d012b4f5cbc6115f7490411ca8047
#
_entry.id   b24d012b4f5cbc6115f7490411ca8047
#
_cell.length_a   1.000
_cell.length_b   1.000
_cell.length_c   1.000
_cell.angle_alpha   90.00
_cell.angle_beta   90.00
_cell.angle_gamma   90.00
#
_symmetry.space_group_name_H-M   'P 1'
#
loop_
_entity.id
_entity.type
_entity.pdbx_description
1 polymer ?
#
loop_
_entity_poly.entity_id
_entity_poly.type
_entity_poly.pdbx_seq_one_letter_code
_entity_poly.pdbx_strand_id
1 'polypeptide(L)'
;RGCNKNHIIRATLDSLCYQINDVLTAMQADAGIPLTALKVDGGACANNYLMQTMADISARPVKRPCCVETTALGAAYLAGLAVGYWQSTDDVLKNWSVDREFVPALTEAERTRRIQGWNKAVRCSYGWAKED
;
A
#
# COMPACT_ATOMS: atom_id res chain seq x y z
N ARG A 1 9.02 -26.06 14.99
CA ARG A 1 9.77 -25.63 16.17
C ARG A 1 10.18 -24.17 15.98
N GLY A 2 10.02 -23.34 17.04
CA GLY A 2 10.41 -21.92 17.00
C GLY A 2 9.36 -20.95 16.40
N CYS A 3 8.25 -21.43 15.84
CA CYS A 3 7.16 -20.58 15.39
C CYS A 3 6.19 -20.27 16.53
N ASN A 4 5.74 -19.03 16.61
CA ASN A 4 4.75 -18.59 17.59
C ASN A 4 3.75 -17.61 16.93
N LYS A 5 2.74 -17.16 17.70
CA LYS A 5 1.69 -16.27 17.20
C LYS A 5 2.22 -14.99 16.52
N ASN A 6 3.32 -14.44 17.01
CA ASN A 6 3.87 -13.20 16.47
C ASN A 6 4.45 -13.41 15.05
N HIS A 7 5.00 -14.60 14.77
CA HIS A 7 5.46 -14.95 13.43
C HIS A 7 4.28 -15.05 12.46
N ILE A 8 3.13 -15.59 12.90
CA ILE A 8 1.93 -15.69 12.07
C ILE A 8 1.36 -14.30 11.79
N ILE A 9 1.21 -13.46 12.82
CA ILE A 9 0.75 -12.06 12.65
C ILE A 9 1.68 -11.29 11.70
N ARG A 10 2.99 -11.44 11.88
CA ARG A 10 3.99 -10.81 11.02
C ARG A 10 3.85 -11.27 9.57
N ALA A 11 3.73 -12.57 9.34
CA ALA A 11 3.58 -13.13 8.00
C ALA A 11 2.30 -12.65 7.32
N THR A 12 1.20 -12.49 8.07
CA THR A 12 -0.06 -11.92 7.56
C THR A 12 0.13 -10.48 7.12
N LEU A 13 0.77 -9.63 7.92
CA LEU A 13 1.03 -8.24 7.54
C LEU A 13 1.98 -8.15 6.33
N ASP A 14 3.04 -8.95 6.32
CA ASP A 14 3.98 -8.99 5.20
C ASP A 14 3.30 -9.46 3.90
N SER A 15 2.37 -10.42 3.97
CA SER A 15 1.64 -10.93 2.80
C SER A 15 0.81 -9.86 2.10
N LEU A 16 0.21 -8.93 2.85
CA LEU A 16 -0.53 -7.79 2.28
C LEU A 16 0.40 -6.92 1.43
N CYS A 17 1.62 -6.65 1.92
CA CYS A 17 2.59 -5.84 1.20
C CYS A 17 3.07 -6.53 -0.09
N TYR A 18 3.28 -7.84 -0.06
CA TYR A 18 3.66 -8.60 -1.25
C TYR A 18 2.54 -8.62 -2.29
N GLN A 19 1.29 -8.86 -1.89
CA GLN A 19 0.14 -8.84 -2.79
C GLN A 19 -0.05 -7.47 -3.44
N ILE A 20 0.08 -6.40 -2.67
CA ILE A 20 0.03 -5.04 -3.20
C ILE A 20 1.16 -4.82 -4.21
N ASN A 21 2.38 -5.26 -3.91
CA ASN A 21 3.50 -5.15 -4.83
C ASN A 21 3.27 -5.92 -6.15
N ASP A 22 2.63 -7.09 -6.11
CA ASP A 22 2.28 -7.85 -7.31
C ASP A 22 1.29 -7.06 -8.18
N VAL A 23 0.26 -6.46 -7.56
CA VAL A 23 -0.71 -5.59 -8.26
C VAL A 23 -0.02 -4.35 -8.85
N LEU A 24 0.82 -3.67 -8.08
CA LEU A 24 1.55 -2.50 -8.56
C LEU A 24 2.47 -2.83 -9.74
N THR A 25 3.10 -3.99 -9.69
CA THR A 25 3.97 -4.48 -10.78
C THR A 25 3.15 -4.70 -12.07
N ALA A 26 1.98 -5.32 -11.95
CA ALA A 26 1.07 -5.52 -13.08
C ALA A 26 0.56 -4.17 -13.62
N MET A 27 0.10 -3.27 -12.75
CA MET A 27 -0.37 -1.93 -13.15
C MET A 27 0.71 -1.12 -13.88
N GLN A 28 1.96 -1.17 -13.42
CA GLN A 28 3.06 -0.48 -14.09
C GLN A 28 3.38 -1.07 -15.46
N ALA A 29 3.29 -2.42 -15.59
CA ALA A 29 3.49 -3.09 -16.87
C ALA A 29 2.40 -2.71 -17.88
N ASP A 30 1.15 -2.63 -17.44
CA ASP A 30 0.02 -2.29 -18.31
C ASP A 30 0.00 -0.79 -18.69
N ALA A 31 0.26 0.09 -17.72
CA ALA A 31 0.20 1.53 -17.93
C ALA A 31 1.44 2.11 -18.63
N GLY A 32 2.58 1.44 -18.55
CA GLY A 32 3.87 1.95 -19.05
C GLY A 32 4.37 3.22 -18.32
N ILE A 33 3.74 3.58 -17.20
CA ILE A 33 4.07 4.78 -16.42
C ILE A 33 4.76 4.37 -15.12
N PRO A 34 5.94 4.93 -14.82
CA PRO A 34 6.62 4.61 -13.57
C PRO A 34 5.87 5.19 -12.36
N LEU A 35 5.64 4.35 -11.35
CA LEU A 35 5.07 4.76 -10.10
C LEU A 35 6.12 5.50 -9.26
N THR A 36 5.84 6.74 -8.86
CA THR A 36 6.77 7.58 -8.10
C THR A 36 6.56 7.51 -6.59
N ALA A 37 5.33 7.35 -6.14
CA ALA A 37 4.96 7.23 -4.73
C ALA A 37 3.60 6.55 -4.59
N LEU A 38 3.33 5.98 -3.40
CA LEU A 38 2.03 5.45 -3.02
C LEU A 38 1.35 6.43 -2.06
N LYS A 39 0.10 6.78 -2.33
CA LYS A 39 -0.81 7.41 -1.37
C LYS A 39 -1.70 6.32 -0.79
N VAL A 40 -1.84 6.30 0.52
CA VAL A 40 -2.59 5.27 1.26
C VAL A 40 -3.70 5.90 2.07
N ASP A 41 -4.76 5.14 2.32
CA ASP A 41 -5.90 5.57 3.13
C ASP A 41 -6.53 4.39 3.87
N GLY A 42 -7.58 4.67 4.63
CA GLY A 42 -8.30 3.70 5.43
C GLY A 42 -7.58 3.32 6.74
N GLY A 43 -8.30 2.61 7.61
CA GLY A 43 -7.84 2.30 8.97
C GLY A 43 -6.53 1.50 9.03
N ALA A 44 -6.25 0.68 8.03
CA ALA A 44 -5.03 -0.13 7.98
C ALA A 44 -3.74 0.72 7.87
N CYS A 45 -3.81 1.93 7.29
CA CYS A 45 -2.65 2.80 7.14
C CYS A 45 -2.17 3.41 8.48
N ALA A 46 -2.93 3.29 9.56
CA ALA A 46 -2.48 3.63 10.91
C ALA A 46 -1.33 2.71 11.42
N ASN A 47 -1.20 1.52 10.82
CA ASN A 47 -0.14 0.57 11.19
C ASN A 47 1.20 0.97 10.56
N ASN A 48 2.09 1.56 11.35
CA ASN A 48 3.40 2.01 10.89
C ASN A 48 4.28 0.87 10.34
N TYR A 49 4.16 -0.35 10.92
CA TYR A 49 4.90 -1.50 10.43
C TYR A 49 4.45 -1.88 9.01
N LEU A 50 3.14 -1.91 8.77
CA LEU A 50 2.57 -2.20 7.46
C LEU A 50 3.02 -1.16 6.43
N MET A 51 2.97 0.12 6.77
CA MET A 51 3.37 1.21 5.88
C MET A 51 4.87 1.18 5.54
N GLN A 52 5.73 0.93 6.52
CA GLN A 52 7.17 0.80 6.28
C GLN A 52 7.47 -0.44 5.42
N THR A 53 6.86 -1.58 5.73
CA THR A 53 7.05 -2.80 4.93
C THR A 53 6.55 -2.61 3.49
N MET A 54 5.44 -1.89 3.30
CA MET A 54 4.94 -1.55 1.97
C MET A 54 5.93 -0.68 1.18
N ALA A 55 6.51 0.34 1.81
CA ALA A 55 7.56 1.16 1.19
C ALA A 55 8.78 0.32 0.82
N ASP A 56 9.22 -0.55 1.72
CA ASP A 56 10.38 -1.43 1.54
C ASP A 56 10.20 -2.41 0.38
N ILE A 57 9.04 -3.08 0.31
CA ILE A 57 8.78 -4.10 -0.72
C ILE A 57 8.49 -3.48 -2.08
N SER A 58 7.73 -2.39 -2.13
CA SER A 58 7.45 -1.68 -3.39
C SER A 58 8.63 -0.87 -3.91
N ALA A 59 9.65 -0.60 -3.08
CA ALA A 59 10.74 0.33 -3.34
C ALA A 59 10.23 1.73 -3.73
N ARG A 60 9.12 2.17 -3.13
CA ARG A 60 8.49 3.48 -3.38
C ARG A 60 8.13 4.15 -2.06
N PRO A 61 8.24 5.47 -1.97
CA PRO A 61 7.73 6.20 -0.81
C PRO A 61 6.23 5.98 -0.62
N VAL A 62 5.80 5.77 0.62
CA VAL A 62 4.40 5.65 1.01
C VAL A 62 4.01 6.89 1.81
N LYS A 63 3.00 7.62 1.34
CA LYS A 63 2.52 8.87 1.95
C LYS A 63 1.17 8.64 2.61
N ARG A 64 1.15 8.73 3.95
CA ARG A 64 -0.08 8.67 4.74
C ARG A 64 -0.63 10.07 4.93
N PRO A 65 -1.91 10.34 4.59
CA PRO A 65 -2.54 11.63 4.86
C PRO A 65 -2.89 11.80 6.34
N CYS A 66 -3.10 13.05 6.76
CA CYS A 66 -3.61 13.36 8.10
C CYS A 66 -5.04 12.82 8.29
N CYS A 67 -5.89 12.95 7.28
CA CYS A 67 -7.21 12.34 7.28
C CYS A 67 -7.17 11.01 6.51
N VAL A 68 -7.38 9.91 7.21
CA VAL A 68 -7.35 8.57 6.62
C VAL A 68 -8.70 8.09 6.09
N GLU A 69 -9.80 8.79 6.42
CA GLU A 69 -11.15 8.50 5.94
C GLU A 69 -11.43 9.25 4.63
N THR A 70 -10.67 8.93 3.60
CA THR A 70 -10.68 9.69 2.34
C THR A 70 -11.97 9.53 1.55
N THR A 71 -12.71 8.43 1.70
CA THR A 71 -14.00 8.23 1.05
C THR A 71 -15.04 9.23 1.55
N ALA A 72 -15.18 9.38 2.88
CA ALA A 72 -16.08 10.35 3.48
C ALA A 72 -15.65 11.79 3.16
N LEU A 73 -14.33 12.05 3.21
CA LEU A 73 -13.75 13.34 2.87
C LEU A 73 -14.00 13.71 1.40
N GLY A 74 -13.89 12.74 0.48
CA GLY A 74 -14.19 12.95 -0.94
C GLY A 74 -15.66 13.34 -1.18
N ALA A 75 -16.60 12.67 -0.51
CA ALA A 75 -18.01 13.03 -0.56
C ALA A 75 -18.26 14.43 -0.03
N ALA A 76 -17.62 14.81 1.09
CA ALA A 76 -17.71 16.16 1.65
C ALA A 76 -17.16 17.23 0.69
N TYR A 77 -16.03 16.94 0.02
CA TYR A 77 -15.46 17.85 -0.99
C TYR A 77 -16.38 18.06 -2.18
N LEU A 78 -16.98 16.99 -2.71
CA LEU A 78 -17.95 17.10 -3.81
C LEU A 78 -19.19 17.92 -3.40
N ALA A 79 -19.73 17.67 -2.22
CA ALA A 79 -20.85 18.43 -1.68
C ALA A 79 -20.48 19.92 -1.49
N GLY A 80 -19.33 20.21 -0.93
CA GLY A 80 -18.84 21.58 -0.71
C GLY A 80 -18.61 22.34 -2.00
N LEU A 81 -18.08 21.69 -3.04
CA LEU A 81 -17.96 22.27 -4.37
C LEU A 81 -19.35 22.58 -4.98
N ALA A 82 -20.31 21.66 -4.84
CA ALA A 82 -21.65 21.82 -5.39
C ALA A 82 -22.42 23.00 -4.78
N VAL A 83 -22.22 23.28 -3.48
CA VAL A 83 -22.88 24.41 -2.79
C VAL A 83 -22.01 25.69 -2.76
N GLY A 84 -20.85 25.69 -3.40
CA GLY A 84 -19.96 26.86 -3.48
C GLY A 84 -19.16 27.15 -2.21
N TYR A 85 -19.01 26.18 -1.29
CA TYR A 85 -18.13 26.32 -0.13
C TYR A 85 -16.66 26.39 -0.54
N TRP A 86 -16.23 25.54 -1.48
CA TRP A 86 -14.98 25.66 -2.21
C TRP A 86 -15.25 26.12 -3.64
N GLN A 87 -14.41 27.00 -4.15
CA GLN A 87 -14.60 27.59 -5.48
C GLN A 87 -14.00 26.72 -6.59
N SER A 88 -13.06 25.84 -6.24
CA SER A 88 -12.33 25.01 -7.20
C SER A 88 -11.76 23.75 -6.55
N THR A 89 -11.34 22.80 -7.39
CA THR A 89 -10.58 21.64 -6.95
C THR A 89 -9.23 22.02 -6.33
N ASP A 90 -8.64 23.13 -6.76
CA ASP A 90 -7.39 23.62 -6.19
C ASP A 90 -7.56 24.08 -4.74
N ASP A 91 -8.73 24.64 -4.38
CA ASP A 91 -9.04 24.98 -3.00
C ASP A 91 -9.20 23.72 -2.14
N VAL A 92 -9.78 22.67 -2.71
CA VAL A 92 -9.87 21.36 -2.05
C VAL A 92 -8.49 20.77 -1.81
N LEU A 93 -7.59 20.83 -2.79
CA LEU A 93 -6.24 20.30 -2.68
C LEU A 93 -5.40 20.95 -1.56
N LYS A 94 -5.68 22.21 -1.20
CA LYS A 94 -5.04 22.90 -0.07
C LYS A 94 -5.35 22.25 1.28
N ASN A 95 -6.43 21.48 1.38
CA ASN A 95 -6.81 20.77 2.61
C ASN A 95 -6.12 19.41 2.74
N TRP A 96 -5.45 18.94 1.69
CA TRP A 96 -4.72 17.67 1.74
C TRP A 96 -3.34 17.89 2.36
N SER A 97 -3.04 17.18 3.42
CA SER A 97 -1.74 17.23 4.10
C SER A 97 -1.24 15.83 4.43
N VAL A 98 0.09 15.68 4.41
CA VAL A 98 0.77 14.43 4.76
C VAL A 98 1.01 14.40 6.27
N ASP A 99 0.55 13.34 6.94
CA ASP A 99 0.92 13.03 8.32
C ASP A 99 2.34 12.46 8.38
N ARG A 100 2.60 11.46 7.54
CA ARG A 100 3.90 10.79 7.52
C ARG A 100 4.25 10.21 6.15
N GLU A 101 5.51 10.32 5.80
CA GLU A 101 6.12 9.63 4.67
C GLU A 101 7.03 8.50 5.17
N PHE A 102 6.85 7.31 4.59
CA PHE A 102 7.69 6.14 4.83
C PHE A 102 8.55 5.92 3.58
N VAL A 103 9.85 5.98 3.74
CA VAL A 103 10.79 5.79 2.65
C VAL A 103 11.38 4.37 2.69
N PRO A 104 11.67 3.76 1.54
CA PRO A 104 12.32 2.45 1.49
C PRO A 104 13.64 2.45 2.27
N ALA A 105 13.81 1.45 3.15
CA ALA A 105 15.00 1.29 3.99
C ALA A 105 15.75 -0.03 3.72
N LEU A 106 15.12 -0.99 3.04
CA LEU A 106 15.77 -2.25 2.67
C LEU A 106 16.76 -2.05 1.53
N THR A 107 17.85 -2.82 1.57
CA THR A 107 18.73 -2.96 0.42
C THR A 107 18.01 -3.70 -0.72
N GLU A 108 18.42 -3.44 -1.97
CA GLU A 108 17.86 -4.13 -3.13
C GLU A 108 18.05 -5.65 -3.05
N ALA A 109 19.18 -6.12 -2.53
CA ALA A 109 19.45 -7.54 -2.34
C ALA A 109 18.46 -8.20 -1.37
N GLU A 110 18.19 -7.56 -0.23
CA GLU A 110 17.23 -8.07 0.76
C GLU A 110 15.80 -8.02 0.24
N ARG A 111 15.41 -6.94 -0.43
CA ARG A 111 14.11 -6.79 -1.08
C ARG A 111 13.88 -7.92 -2.11
N THR A 112 14.85 -8.13 -3.00
CA THR A 112 14.79 -9.16 -4.03
C THR A 112 14.66 -10.55 -3.40
N ARG A 113 15.45 -10.86 -2.37
CA ARG A 113 15.38 -12.13 -1.65
C ARG A 113 13.97 -12.37 -1.07
N ARG A 114 13.35 -11.36 -0.48
CA ARG A 114 12.00 -11.46 0.09
C ARG A 114 10.95 -11.70 -0.98
N ILE A 115 10.99 -10.95 -2.09
CA ILE A 115 10.04 -11.12 -3.22
C ILE A 115 10.20 -12.50 -3.86
N GLN A 116 11.42 -12.99 -4.03
CA GLN A 116 11.66 -14.35 -4.55
C GLN A 116 11.07 -15.42 -3.63
N GLY A 117 11.20 -15.25 -2.30
CA GLY A 117 10.59 -16.14 -1.30
C GLY A 117 9.06 -16.14 -1.40
N TRP A 118 8.44 -14.96 -1.52
CA TRP A 118 7.01 -14.81 -1.75
C TRP A 118 6.56 -15.52 -3.02
N ASN A 119 7.17 -15.22 -4.15
CA ASN A 119 6.85 -15.83 -5.44
C ASN A 119 6.97 -17.36 -5.43
N LYS A 120 7.98 -17.90 -4.72
CA LYS A 120 8.12 -19.34 -4.53
C LYS A 120 6.95 -19.90 -3.72
N ALA A 121 6.57 -19.26 -2.62
CA ALA A 121 5.45 -19.71 -1.78
C ALA A 121 4.13 -19.69 -2.54
N VAL A 122 3.85 -18.63 -3.30
CA VAL A 122 2.65 -18.53 -4.15
C VAL A 122 2.59 -19.66 -5.18
N ARG A 123 3.71 -19.95 -5.85
CA ARG A 123 3.77 -21.07 -6.83
C ARG A 123 3.48 -22.42 -6.19
N CYS A 124 3.90 -22.63 -4.94
CA CYS A 124 3.62 -23.87 -4.21
C CYS A 124 2.13 -24.04 -3.86
N SER A 125 1.32 -22.98 -3.92
CA SER A 125 -0.13 -23.05 -3.69
C SER A 125 -0.95 -23.27 -4.97
N TYR A 126 -0.32 -23.22 -6.15
CA TYR A 126 -1.02 -23.42 -7.42
C TYR A 126 -1.52 -24.86 -7.55
N GLY A 127 -2.78 -24.98 -7.96
CA GLY A 127 -3.43 -26.28 -8.12
C GLY A 127 -3.90 -26.93 -6.83
N TRP A 128 -3.71 -26.29 -5.65
CA TRP A 128 -4.15 -26.85 -4.37
C TRP A 128 -5.64 -27.22 -4.34
N ALA A 129 -6.49 -26.42 -4.97
CA ALA A 129 -7.94 -26.63 -5.00
C ALA A 129 -8.44 -27.39 -6.24
N LYS A 130 -7.54 -27.93 -7.07
CA LYS A 130 -7.93 -28.81 -8.17
C LYS A 130 -8.19 -30.19 -7.58
N GLU A 131 -9.43 -30.64 -7.73
CA GLU A 131 -9.77 -32.05 -7.52
C GLU A 131 -9.13 -32.84 -8.68
N ASP A 132 -8.43 -33.93 -8.32
CA ASP A 132 -7.85 -34.88 -9.29
C ASP A 132 -8.93 -35.61 -10.10
#